data_fb99e8b72f7837ef9757b129d5637a57
#
_entry.id   fb99e8b72f7837ef9757b129d5637a57
#
_cell.length_a   1.000
_cell.length_b   1.000
_cell.length_c   1.000
_cell.angle_alpha   90.00
_cell.angle_beta   90.00
_cell.angle_gamma   90.00
#
_symmetry.space_group_name_H-M   'P 1'
#
loop_
_entity.id
_entity.type
_entity.pdbx_description
1 polymer ?
#
loop_
_entity_poly.entity_id
_entity_poly.type
_entity_poly.pdbx_seq_one_letter_code
_entity_poly.pdbx_strand_id
1 'polypeptide(L)'
;MDLNQILFPKLSLILNILVLIPVCTSLLLKLNWVNDSFGIESPARGILLSIYLAILIFSAVLLFKFDPKFVMALLLVQVVYKVLSPIMVGTLTNPVIISNLFIALFHSYSIWKLASTKV
;
A
#
# COMPACT_ATOMS: atom_id res chain seq x y z
N MET A 1 20.85 7.43 11.04
CA MET A 1 19.42 7.77 10.98
C MET A 1 18.80 7.50 12.33
N ASP A 2 18.05 8.46 12.83
CA ASP A 2 17.43 8.39 14.14
C ASP A 2 16.34 7.30 14.18
N LEU A 3 16.18 6.65 15.32
CA LEU A 3 15.18 5.60 15.51
C LEU A 3 13.77 6.11 15.20
N ASN A 4 13.43 7.34 15.62
CA ASN A 4 12.12 7.92 15.33
C ASN A 4 11.86 8.10 13.84
N GLN A 5 12.91 8.35 13.07
CA GLN A 5 12.80 8.54 11.62
C GLN A 5 12.65 7.23 10.86
N ILE A 6 13.07 6.13 11.47
CA ILE A 6 12.97 4.78 10.88
C ILE A 6 11.68 4.09 11.31
N LEU A 7 11.19 4.38 12.52
CA LEU A 7 10.08 3.64 13.14
C LEU A 7 8.81 3.68 12.28
N PHE A 8 8.33 4.88 11.93
CA PHE A 8 7.09 5.01 11.17
C PHE A 8 7.21 4.45 9.73
N PRO A 9 8.33 4.68 9.02
CA PRO A 9 8.52 3.99 7.74
C PRO A 9 8.50 2.47 7.85
N LYS A 10 9.11 1.90 8.88
CA LYS A 10 9.05 0.45 9.10
C LYS A 10 7.63 0.00 9.43
N LEU A 11 6.90 0.78 10.22
CA LEU A 11 5.49 0.48 10.50
C LEU A 11 4.64 0.55 9.24
N SER A 12 4.95 1.46 8.32
CA SER A 12 4.29 1.51 7.01
C SER A 12 4.51 0.23 6.21
N LEU A 13 5.73 -0.30 6.22
CA LEU A 13 6.04 -1.56 5.55
C LEU A 13 5.29 -2.72 6.19
N ILE A 14 5.25 -2.76 7.51
CA ILE A 14 4.51 -3.79 8.26
C ILE A 14 3.00 -3.68 7.95
N LEU A 15 2.47 -2.47 7.91
CA LEU A 15 1.08 -2.23 7.57
C LEU A 15 0.76 -2.76 6.17
N ASN A 16 1.63 -2.51 5.19
CA ASN A 16 1.47 -3.07 3.85
C ASN A 16 1.35 -4.60 3.90
N ILE A 17 2.23 -5.25 4.65
CA ILE A 17 2.24 -6.72 4.75
C ILE A 17 0.95 -7.21 5.40
N LEU A 18 0.55 -6.59 6.51
CA LEU A 18 -0.64 -7.01 7.25
C LEU A 18 -1.93 -6.83 6.44
N VAL A 19 -2.00 -5.81 5.60
CA VAL A 19 -3.17 -5.55 4.75
C VAL A 19 -3.13 -6.40 3.49
N LEU A 20 -1.96 -6.50 2.84
CA LEU A 20 -1.86 -7.13 1.53
C LEU A 20 -1.91 -8.66 1.59
N ILE A 21 -1.49 -9.28 2.69
CA ILE A 21 -1.62 -10.74 2.83
C ILE A 21 -3.09 -11.16 2.71
N PRO A 22 -4.03 -10.62 3.51
CA PRO A 22 -5.44 -11.01 3.36
C PRO A 22 -6.05 -10.55 2.04
N VAL A 23 -5.69 -9.36 1.54
CA VAL A 23 -6.25 -8.86 0.28
C VAL A 23 -5.79 -9.71 -0.90
N CYS A 24 -4.51 -10.01 -1.00
CA CYS A 24 -3.98 -10.86 -2.06
C CYS A 24 -4.54 -12.29 -1.98
N THR A 25 -4.64 -12.84 -0.78
CA THR A 25 -5.24 -14.16 -0.57
C THR A 25 -6.68 -14.18 -1.05
N SER A 26 -7.46 -13.17 -0.69
CA SER A 26 -8.87 -13.06 -1.11
C SER A 26 -9.02 -12.94 -2.62
N LEU A 27 -8.14 -12.17 -3.26
CA LEU A 27 -8.13 -12.04 -4.72
C LEU A 27 -7.76 -13.35 -5.40
N LEU A 28 -6.76 -14.07 -4.86
CA LEU A 28 -6.35 -15.37 -5.39
C LEU A 28 -7.47 -16.42 -5.27
N LEU A 29 -8.15 -16.44 -4.13
CA LEU A 29 -9.23 -17.39 -3.86
C LEU A 29 -10.57 -16.94 -4.45
N LYS A 30 -10.63 -15.75 -5.03
CA LYS A 30 -11.82 -15.20 -5.71
C LYS A 30 -13.03 -15.17 -4.77
N LEU A 31 -12.83 -14.66 -3.54
CA LEU A 31 -13.90 -14.55 -2.56
C LEU A 31 -14.95 -13.53 -3.00
N ASN A 32 -16.18 -13.69 -2.52
CA ASN A 32 -17.32 -12.87 -2.98
C ASN A 32 -17.13 -11.37 -2.73
N TRP A 33 -16.56 -10.99 -1.58
CA TRP A 33 -16.40 -9.57 -1.25
C TRP A 33 -15.47 -8.86 -2.24
N VAL A 34 -14.57 -9.59 -2.87
CA VAL A 34 -13.63 -9.05 -3.86
C VAL A 34 -14.38 -8.51 -5.08
N ASN A 35 -15.45 -9.19 -5.50
CA ASN A 35 -16.25 -8.73 -6.63
C ASN A 35 -16.89 -7.38 -6.38
N ASP A 36 -17.36 -7.16 -5.16
CA ASP A 36 -18.01 -5.89 -4.79
C ASP A 36 -17.01 -4.73 -4.70
N SER A 37 -15.81 -5.01 -4.21
CA SER A 37 -14.80 -3.96 -3.97
C SER A 37 -13.88 -3.72 -5.15
N PHE A 38 -13.50 -4.76 -5.89
CA PHE A 38 -12.53 -4.69 -6.99
C PHE A 38 -13.12 -4.97 -8.37
N GLY A 39 -14.41 -5.31 -8.43
CA GLY A 39 -15.05 -5.71 -9.66
C GLY A 39 -14.91 -7.21 -9.91
N ILE A 40 -15.66 -7.68 -10.91
CA ILE A 40 -15.66 -9.09 -11.31
C ILE A 40 -14.29 -9.49 -11.87
N GLU A 41 -14.03 -10.78 -11.90
CA GLU A 41 -12.79 -11.31 -12.44
C GLU A 41 -12.58 -10.85 -13.88
N SER A 42 -11.38 -10.33 -14.15
CA SER A 42 -11.01 -9.78 -15.45
C SER A 42 -9.47 -9.74 -15.55
N PRO A 43 -8.93 -9.54 -16.75
CA PRO A 43 -7.48 -9.30 -16.88
C PRO A 43 -6.99 -8.13 -16.04
N ALA A 44 -7.78 -7.05 -15.95
CA ALA A 44 -7.41 -5.88 -15.14
C ALA A 44 -7.30 -6.24 -13.66
N ARG A 45 -8.20 -7.08 -13.14
CA ARG A 45 -8.12 -7.52 -11.73
C ARG A 45 -6.88 -8.38 -11.49
N GLY A 46 -6.51 -9.21 -12.47
CA GLY A 46 -5.26 -9.99 -12.39
C GLY A 46 -4.03 -9.11 -12.37
N ILE A 47 -4.01 -8.05 -13.17
CA ILE A 47 -2.91 -7.07 -13.17
C ILE A 47 -2.85 -6.37 -11.81
N LEU A 48 -3.99 -5.98 -11.25
CA LEU A 48 -4.06 -5.36 -9.93
C LEU A 48 -3.47 -6.28 -8.86
N LEU A 49 -3.83 -7.56 -8.89
CA LEU A 49 -3.27 -8.54 -7.96
C LEU A 49 -1.76 -8.64 -8.11
N SER A 50 -1.24 -8.62 -9.34
CA SER A 50 0.20 -8.64 -9.60
C SER A 50 0.90 -7.44 -8.98
N ILE A 51 0.30 -6.25 -9.09
CA ILE A 51 0.84 -5.03 -8.48
C ILE A 51 0.84 -5.14 -6.96
N TYR A 52 -0.25 -5.64 -6.38
CA TYR A 52 -0.34 -5.83 -4.92
C TYR A 52 0.69 -6.83 -4.41
N LEU A 53 0.90 -7.93 -5.15
CA LEU A 53 1.93 -8.90 -4.80
C LEU A 53 3.33 -8.28 -4.88
N ALA A 54 3.59 -7.43 -5.87
CA ALA A 54 4.86 -6.72 -5.98
C ALA A 54 5.08 -5.79 -4.77
N ILE A 55 4.06 -5.05 -4.37
CA ILE A 55 4.15 -4.19 -3.19
C ILE A 55 4.41 -5.01 -1.93
N LEU A 56 3.73 -6.14 -1.79
CA LEU A 56 3.92 -7.05 -0.66
C LEU A 56 5.36 -7.57 -0.61
N ILE A 57 5.87 -8.05 -1.73
CA ILE A 57 7.23 -8.59 -1.83
C ILE A 57 8.26 -7.51 -1.50
N PHE A 58 8.14 -6.32 -2.10
CA PHE A 58 9.09 -5.24 -1.84
C PHE A 58 9.00 -4.73 -0.41
N SER A 59 7.79 -4.68 0.17
CA SER A 59 7.64 -4.31 1.57
C SER A 59 8.39 -5.27 2.49
N ALA A 60 8.28 -6.58 2.23
CA ALA A 60 8.99 -7.59 3.00
C ALA A 60 10.51 -7.46 2.82
N VAL A 61 10.98 -7.31 1.58
CA VAL A 61 12.41 -7.16 1.29
C VAL A 61 12.97 -5.93 2.02
N LEU A 62 12.29 -4.79 1.93
CA LEU A 62 12.76 -3.54 2.54
C LEU A 62 12.65 -3.56 4.06
N LEU A 63 11.76 -4.35 4.61
CA LEU A 63 11.69 -4.52 6.07
C LEU A 63 12.94 -5.21 6.61
N PHE A 64 13.47 -6.21 5.87
CA PHE A 64 14.71 -6.89 6.21
C PHE A 64 15.95 -6.07 5.84
N LYS A 65 15.91 -5.41 4.70
CA LYS A 65 17.03 -4.61 4.17
C LYS A 65 16.54 -3.18 3.95
N PHE A 66 16.42 -2.44 5.03
CA PHE A 66 15.88 -1.09 5.00
C PHE A 66 16.80 -0.15 4.22
N ASP A 67 16.24 0.51 3.20
CA ASP A 67 16.91 1.55 2.43
C ASP A 67 15.95 2.74 2.33
N PRO A 68 16.28 3.89 2.94
CA PRO A 68 15.36 5.02 2.99
C PRO A 68 14.87 5.49 1.62
N LYS A 69 15.73 5.47 0.61
CA LYS A 69 15.37 5.93 -0.73
C LYS A 69 14.33 5.02 -1.38
N PHE A 70 14.54 3.71 -1.29
CA PHE A 70 13.60 2.74 -1.87
C PHE A 70 12.30 2.71 -1.08
N VAL A 71 12.36 2.82 0.24
CA VAL A 71 11.16 2.88 1.07
C VAL A 71 10.35 4.11 0.71
N MET A 72 11.00 5.28 0.58
CA MET A 72 10.33 6.51 0.20
C MET A 72 9.64 6.38 -1.16
N ALA A 73 10.35 5.82 -2.15
CA ALA A 73 9.78 5.63 -3.48
C ALA A 73 8.55 4.70 -3.45
N LEU A 74 8.65 3.59 -2.72
CA LEU A 74 7.54 2.65 -2.59
C LEU A 74 6.32 3.29 -1.94
N LEU A 75 6.53 4.05 -0.86
CA LEU A 75 5.43 4.71 -0.16
C LEU A 75 4.83 5.85 -1.00
N LEU A 76 5.65 6.60 -1.72
CA LEU A 76 5.17 7.68 -2.60
C LEU A 76 4.25 7.15 -3.69
N VAL A 77 4.64 6.08 -4.36
CA VAL A 77 3.81 5.45 -5.39
C VAL A 77 2.46 5.04 -4.79
N GLN A 78 2.48 4.46 -3.60
CA GLN A 78 1.26 4.03 -2.94
C GLN A 78 0.35 5.21 -2.55
N VAL A 79 0.93 6.29 -2.02
CA VAL A 79 0.14 7.48 -1.68
C VAL A 79 -0.54 8.03 -2.92
N VAL A 80 0.20 8.13 -4.02
CA VAL A 80 -0.34 8.68 -5.27
C VAL A 80 -1.51 7.85 -5.77
N TYR A 81 -1.33 6.53 -5.93
CA TYR A 81 -2.41 5.73 -6.50
C TYR A 81 -3.61 5.59 -5.55
N LYS A 82 -3.36 5.56 -4.24
CA LYS A 82 -4.44 5.47 -3.26
C LYS A 82 -5.27 6.74 -3.20
N VAL A 83 -4.65 7.91 -3.36
CA VAL A 83 -5.36 9.19 -3.43
C VAL A 83 -6.12 9.33 -4.74
N LEU A 84 -5.56 8.81 -5.84
CA LEU A 84 -6.23 8.84 -7.14
C LEU A 84 -7.41 7.86 -7.21
N SER A 85 -7.41 6.79 -6.42
CA SER A 85 -8.38 5.73 -6.57
C SER A 85 -9.84 6.17 -6.41
N PRO A 86 -10.22 7.06 -5.45
CA PRO A 86 -11.62 7.51 -5.39
C PRO A 86 -12.04 8.32 -6.61
N ILE A 87 -11.10 9.03 -7.22
CA ILE A 87 -11.38 9.81 -8.44
C ILE A 87 -11.61 8.86 -9.62
N MET A 88 -10.73 7.88 -9.78
CA MET A 88 -10.78 6.94 -10.92
C MET A 88 -11.92 5.95 -10.81
N VAL A 89 -12.24 5.50 -9.60
CA VAL A 89 -13.39 4.61 -9.37
C VAL A 89 -14.70 5.39 -9.35
N GLY A 90 -14.65 6.67 -8.94
CA GLY A 90 -15.81 7.55 -8.96
C GLY A 90 -16.69 7.45 -7.72
N THR A 91 -16.17 6.91 -6.62
CA THR A 91 -16.94 6.79 -5.38
C THR A 91 -16.03 6.87 -4.16
N LEU A 92 -16.61 7.31 -3.03
CA LEU A 92 -15.95 7.29 -1.72
C LEU A 92 -16.55 6.24 -0.78
N THR A 93 -17.55 5.49 -1.24
CA THR A 93 -18.27 4.53 -0.38
C THR A 93 -17.67 3.13 -0.39
N ASN A 94 -16.74 2.86 -1.30
CA ASN A 94 -16.08 1.57 -1.39
C ASN A 94 -15.16 1.34 -0.20
N PRO A 95 -15.33 0.24 0.58
CA PRO A 95 -14.50 0.00 1.76
C PRO A 95 -12.99 -0.04 1.48
N VAL A 96 -12.59 -0.56 0.32
CA VAL A 96 -11.19 -0.62 -0.07
C VAL A 96 -10.65 0.80 -0.28
N ILE A 97 -11.43 1.67 -0.92
CA ILE A 97 -11.03 3.07 -1.15
C ILE A 97 -10.88 3.81 0.18
N ILE A 98 -11.83 3.64 1.10
CA ILE A 98 -11.75 4.25 2.42
C ILE A 98 -10.50 3.80 3.16
N SER A 99 -10.25 2.49 3.16
CA SER A 99 -9.04 1.90 3.75
C SER A 99 -7.78 2.48 3.11
N ASN A 100 -7.75 2.58 1.79
CA ASN A 100 -6.62 3.14 1.05
C ASN A 100 -6.32 4.58 1.47
N LEU A 101 -7.34 5.39 1.69
CA LEU A 101 -7.13 6.79 2.10
C LEU A 101 -6.51 6.89 3.50
N PHE A 102 -6.95 6.04 4.45
CA PHE A 102 -6.33 6.00 5.78
C PHE A 102 -4.88 5.53 5.70
N ILE A 103 -4.61 4.50 4.89
CA ILE A 103 -3.25 4.00 4.71
C ILE A 103 -2.37 5.08 4.05
N ALA A 104 -2.92 5.81 3.07
CA ALA A 104 -2.21 6.91 2.42
C ALA A 104 -1.82 8.00 3.42
N LEU A 105 -2.69 8.31 4.37
CA LEU A 105 -2.37 9.26 5.44
C LEU A 105 -1.20 8.76 6.28
N PHE A 106 -1.22 7.50 6.68
CA PHE A 106 -0.14 6.92 7.47
C PHE A 106 1.17 6.93 6.69
N HIS A 107 1.15 6.51 5.43
CA HIS A 107 2.34 6.52 4.57
C HIS A 107 2.87 7.94 4.34
N SER A 108 1.97 8.92 4.21
CA SER A 108 2.37 10.33 4.07
C SER A 108 3.15 10.81 5.29
N TYR A 109 2.72 10.42 6.48
CA TYR A 109 3.44 10.75 7.70
C TYR A 109 4.82 10.08 7.72
N SER A 110 4.89 8.81 7.32
CA SER A 110 6.17 8.10 7.21
C SER A 110 7.12 8.76 6.21
N ILE A 111 6.59 9.19 5.06
CA ILE A 111 7.36 9.92 4.04
C ILE A 111 7.90 11.22 4.63
N TRP A 112 7.05 11.95 5.34
CA TRP A 112 7.47 13.19 5.98
C TRP A 112 8.61 12.96 6.97
N LYS A 113 8.52 11.90 7.76
CA LYS A 113 9.59 11.51 8.69
C LYS A 113 10.89 11.21 7.95
N LEU A 114 10.83 10.46 6.86
CA LEU A 114 12.01 10.17 6.04
C LEU A 114 12.58 11.42 5.39
N ALA A 115 11.73 12.28 4.85
CA ALA A 115 12.14 13.50 4.16
C ALA A 115 12.74 14.52 5.11
N SER A 116 12.34 14.51 6.39
CA SER A 116 12.90 15.42 7.39
C SER A 116 14.27 14.99 7.88
N THR A 117 14.76 13.81 7.47
CA THR A 117 16.09 13.35 7.80
C THR A 117 17.11 14.15 7.00
N LYS A 118 17.93 14.92 7.67
CA LYS A 118 19.02 15.65 7.03
C LYS A 118 20.20 14.73 6.84
N VAL A 119 20.70 14.72 5.66
CA VAL A 119 21.88 13.92 5.33
C VAL A 119 23.12 14.80 5.41
#